data_edd04e9d069be0d4a07c1fc6d27d9bd5
#
_entry.id   edd04e9d069be0d4a07c1fc6d27d9bd5
#
_cell.length_a   1.000
_cell.length_b   1.000
_cell.length_c   1.000
_cell.angle_alpha   90.00
_cell.angle_beta   90.00
_cell.angle_gamma   90.00
#
_symmetry.space_group_name_H-M   'P 1'
#
loop_
_entity.id
_entity.type
_entity.pdbx_description
1 polymer ?
#
loop_
_entity_poly.entity_id
_entity_poly.type
_entity_poly.pdbx_seq_one_letter_code
_entity_poly.pdbx_strand_id
1 'polypeptide(L)' 'MAGHRAERRAALVEIAQDVIAQVKSTGEQKALEPMSAFERKVVHDEVLAAGLASESEGVEPRRHVVVLPA' A
#
# COMPACT_ATOMS: atom_id res chain seq x y z
N MET A 1 -15.20 -18.28 -4.92
CA MET A 1 -14.73 -17.99 -6.27
C MET A 1 -13.29 -17.51 -6.24
N ALA A 2 -12.45 -18.12 -7.01
CA ALA A 2 -11.03 -17.78 -7.09
C ALA A 2 -10.81 -16.35 -7.57
N GLY A 3 -11.72 -15.79 -8.38
CA GLY A 3 -11.61 -14.46 -8.97
C GLY A 3 -11.62 -13.31 -7.97
N HIS A 4 -12.27 -13.46 -6.82
CA HIS A 4 -12.37 -12.37 -5.84
C HIS A 4 -11.02 -11.95 -5.28
N ARG A 5 -10.17 -12.91 -4.91
CA ARG A 5 -8.86 -12.58 -4.37
C ARG A 5 -7.95 -11.97 -5.42
N ALA A 6 -7.99 -12.49 -6.64
CA ALA A 6 -7.19 -11.96 -7.74
C ALA A 6 -7.61 -10.54 -8.08
N GLU A 7 -8.92 -10.27 -8.14
CA GLU A 7 -9.44 -8.94 -8.42
C GLU A 7 -9.06 -7.94 -7.33
N ARG A 8 -9.19 -8.34 -6.05
CA ARG A 8 -8.84 -7.47 -4.94
C ARG A 8 -7.34 -7.17 -4.93
N ARG A 9 -6.52 -8.18 -5.18
CA ARG A 9 -5.08 -8.01 -5.24
C ARG A 9 -4.68 -7.06 -6.37
N ALA A 10 -5.27 -7.23 -7.55
CA ALA A 10 -5.00 -6.34 -8.68
C ALA A 10 -5.38 -4.91 -8.37
N ALA A 11 -6.53 -4.67 -7.72
CA ALA A 11 -6.96 -3.36 -7.30
C ALA A 11 -5.99 -2.74 -6.31
N LEU A 12 -5.49 -3.53 -5.35
CA LEU A 12 -4.52 -3.05 -4.36
C LEU A 12 -3.18 -2.70 -5.01
N VAL A 13 -2.74 -3.47 -5.98
CA VAL A 13 -1.51 -3.18 -6.72
C VAL A 13 -1.66 -1.84 -7.45
N GLU A 14 -2.78 -1.60 -8.10
CA GLU A 14 -3.03 -0.32 -8.77
C GLU A 14 -3.02 0.85 -7.79
N ILE A 15 -3.70 0.71 -6.66
CA ILE A 15 -3.73 1.75 -5.62
C ILE A 15 -2.31 2.01 -5.12
N ALA A 16 -1.55 0.97 -4.85
CA ALA A 16 -0.18 1.09 -4.38
C ALA A 16 0.69 1.81 -5.41
N GLN A 17 0.57 1.45 -6.68
CA GLN A 17 1.35 2.07 -7.76
C GLN A 17 1.02 3.56 -7.91
N ASP A 18 -0.26 3.93 -7.79
CA ASP A 18 -0.67 5.34 -7.84
C ASP A 18 -0.05 6.13 -6.68
N VAL A 19 -0.10 5.59 -5.48
CA VAL A 19 0.46 6.24 -4.30
C VAL A 19 1.99 6.32 -4.41
N ILE A 20 2.63 5.26 -4.87
CA ILE A 20 4.08 5.24 -5.10
C ILE A 20 4.48 6.36 -6.07
N ALA A 21 3.75 6.50 -7.17
CA ALA A 21 4.02 7.54 -8.15
C ALA A 21 3.88 8.94 -7.53
N GLN A 22 2.87 9.14 -6.70
CA GLN A 22 2.66 10.42 -6.00
C GLN A 22 3.80 10.72 -5.03
N VAL A 23 4.22 9.73 -4.23
CA VAL A 23 5.30 9.90 -3.26
C VAL A 23 6.62 10.22 -4.00
N LYS A 24 6.90 9.55 -5.10
CA LYS A 24 8.09 9.83 -5.89
C LYS A 24 8.08 11.22 -6.51
N SER A 25 6.89 11.66 -6.93
CA SER A 25 6.73 12.96 -7.58
C SER A 25 6.83 14.12 -6.59
N THR A 26 6.21 13.97 -5.41
CA THR A 26 6.12 15.05 -4.42
C THR A 26 7.22 15.01 -3.36
N GLY A 27 7.82 13.86 -3.11
CA GLY A 27 8.77 13.67 -2.02
C GLY A 27 8.13 13.66 -0.64
N GLU A 28 6.80 13.58 -0.57
CA GLU A 28 6.06 13.56 0.70
C GLU A 28 5.47 12.18 0.95
N GLN A 29 5.44 11.78 2.22
CA GLN A 29 4.81 10.53 2.61
C GLN A 29 3.30 10.59 2.39
N LYS A 30 2.69 9.44 2.19
CA LYS A 30 1.25 9.34 1.99
C LYS A 30 0.68 8.13 2.71
N ALA A 31 -0.39 8.36 3.47
CA ALA A 31 -1.11 7.29 4.17
C ALA A 31 -2.22 6.73 3.30
N LEU A 32 -2.42 5.43 3.39
CA LEU A 32 -3.51 4.74 2.71
C LEU A 32 -4.67 4.53 3.69
N GLU A 33 -5.79 4.05 3.17
CA GLU A 33 -6.93 3.71 4.01
C GLU A 33 -6.65 2.46 4.84
N PRO A 34 -7.34 2.29 5.98
CA PRO A 34 -7.21 1.06 6.77
C PRO A 34 -7.54 -0.18 5.96
N MET A 35 -6.77 -1.23 6.17
CA MET A 35 -6.96 -2.48 5.43
C MET A 35 -6.49 -3.66 6.28
N SER A 36 -6.86 -4.87 5.86
CA SER A 36 -6.50 -6.09 6.56
C SER A 36 -5.00 -6.36 6.47
N ALA A 37 -4.51 -7.28 7.31
CA ALA A 37 -3.10 -7.64 7.30
C ALA A 37 -2.64 -8.17 5.93
N PHE A 38 -3.47 -8.98 5.28
CA PHE A 38 -3.17 -9.48 3.94
C PHE A 38 -3.04 -8.35 2.93
N GLU A 39 -3.97 -7.41 2.97
CA GLU A 39 -3.98 -6.27 2.06
C GLU A 39 -2.76 -5.38 2.28
N ARG A 40 -2.41 -5.14 3.54
CA ARG A 40 -1.21 -4.35 3.86
C ARG A 40 0.06 -5.01 3.34
N LYS A 41 0.13 -6.34 3.40
CA LYS A 41 1.29 -7.06 2.87
C LYS A 41 1.45 -6.85 1.38
N VAL A 42 0.35 -6.90 0.63
CA VAL A 42 0.39 -6.65 -0.81
C VAL A 42 0.97 -5.26 -1.10
N VAL A 43 0.51 -4.26 -0.37
CA VAL A 43 1.00 -2.88 -0.54
C VAL A 43 2.47 -2.76 -0.16
N HIS A 44 2.89 -3.34 0.97
CA HIS A 44 4.30 -3.32 1.38
C HIS A 44 5.21 -3.94 0.33
N ASP A 45 4.81 -5.07 -0.24
CA ASP A 45 5.59 -5.74 -1.28
C ASP A 45 5.77 -4.85 -2.51
N GLU A 46 4.71 -4.15 -2.94
CA GLU A 46 4.78 -3.23 -4.07
C GLU A 46 5.68 -2.04 -3.77
N VAL A 47 5.59 -1.49 -2.57
CA VAL A 47 6.42 -0.35 -2.15
C VAL A 47 7.90 -0.73 -2.14
N LEU A 48 8.24 -1.90 -1.60
CA LEU A 48 9.61 -2.40 -1.61
C LEU A 48 10.14 -2.60 -3.02
N ALA A 49 9.33 -3.16 -3.91
CA ALA A 49 9.71 -3.37 -5.32
C ALA A 49 9.99 -2.04 -6.03
N ALA A 50 9.34 -0.97 -5.58
CA ALA A 50 9.53 0.37 -6.16
C ALA A 50 10.73 1.12 -5.56
N GLY A 51 11.43 0.52 -4.59
CA GLY A 51 12.58 1.15 -3.95
C GLY A 51 12.24 2.16 -2.88
N LEU A 52 11.00 2.15 -2.40
CA LEU A 52 10.57 3.03 -1.30
C LEU A 52 10.47 2.24 0.01
N ALA A 53 10.18 2.94 1.10
CA ALA A 53 9.92 2.33 2.38
C ALA A 53 8.44 2.48 2.75
N SER A 54 7.96 1.65 3.64
CA SER A 54 6.61 1.75 4.15
C SER A 54 6.54 1.33 5.60
N GLU A 55 5.55 1.85 6.32
CA GLU A 55 5.28 1.51 7.71
C GLU A 55 3.80 1.26 7.88
N SER A 56 3.44 0.47 8.90
CA SER A 56 2.05 0.31 9.31
C SER A 56 1.83 1.14 10.56
N GLU A 57 0.78 1.96 10.55
CA GLU A 57 0.43 2.82 11.69
C GLU A 57 -1.01 2.59 12.09
N GLY A 58 -1.33 2.95 13.33
CA GLY A 58 -2.67 2.81 13.87
C GLY A 58 -2.88 1.51 14.61
N VAL A 59 -4.08 1.33 15.13
CA VAL A 59 -4.50 0.17 15.90
C VAL A 59 -5.65 -0.52 15.19
N GLU A 60 -5.66 -1.86 15.18
CA GLU A 60 -6.77 -2.60 14.57
C GLU A 60 -8.12 -2.11 15.12
N PRO A 61 -9.17 -1.99 14.31
CA PRO A 61 -9.22 -2.36 12.87
C PRO A 61 -8.82 -1.21 11.92
N ARG A 62 -8.22 -0.16 12.42
CA ARG A 62 -7.87 1.03 11.62
C ARG A 62 -6.41 1.08 11.21
N ARG A 63 -5.72 -0.03 11.33
CA ARG A 63 -4.32 -0.08 10.94
C ARG A 63 -4.17 0.08 9.44
N HIS A 64 -3.23 0.94 9.03
CA HIS A 64 -3.05 1.32 7.63
C HIS A 64 -1.56 1.42 7.28
N VAL A 65 -1.28 1.46 5.99
CA VAL A 65 0.08 1.61 5.48
C VAL A 65 0.37 3.08 5.20
N VAL A 66 1.57 3.50 5.55
CA VAL A 66 2.10 4.82 5.17
C VAL A 66 3.28 4.57 4.24
N VAL A 67 3.23 5.13 3.05
CA VAL A 67 4.32 5.03 2.06
C VAL A 67 5.24 6.21 2.24
N LEU A 68 6.53 5.92 2.44
CA LEU A 68 7.54 6.93 2.74
C LEU A 68 8.41 7.18 1.51
N PRO A 69 8.88 8.41 1.31
CA PRO A 69 9.83 8.70 0.23
C PRO A 69 11.18 8.03 0.50
N ALA A 70 11.88 7.75 -0.57
CA ALA A 70 13.22 7.14 -0.47
C ALA A 70 14.25 8.11 0.10
#